data_bb7060ae67bb41bd0828313271886613
#
_entry.id   bb7060ae67bb41bd0828313271886613
#
_cell.length_a   1.000
_cell.length_b   1.000
_cell.length_c   1.000
_cell.angle_alpha   90.00
_cell.angle_beta   90.00
_cell.angle_gamma   90.00
#
_symmetry.space_group_name_H-M   'P 1'
#
loop_
_entity.id
_entity.type
_entity.pdbx_description
1 polymer ?
#
loop_
_entity_poly.entity_id
_entity_poly.type
_entity_poly.pdbx_seq_one_letter_code
_entity_poly.pdbx_strand_id
1 'polypeptide(L)'
;MSRGLGDVYKRQKHGDAWYYFYNDGLQNQSVLYRTTAPGAQGEVFLNPNTLSDDGTVALSSVAFSKDGKYCACAVAESGSDWVEIRVMNTADRTFTTDKINWVKFSGAEWAPDSKGFYYSAYDAPEKGVFSSQNQFQKVYYHRLGTPQSADKLIYMDAEHPLRYFSAWPSKDGKWLFISASEGTSGTEILYKKVSEPKFRTLLPGFDADYALVECRDDRLYYITNKDAANNALMKVDLNDPSSITAVIPENEKSLLENVTAAGGYFFASYLQDAQSKVVQYGFDGKPVRDIELPGICTAAGFDGDDEAAEIYYSVSGYTAPATIYK
;
A
#
# COMPACT_ATOMS: atom_id res chain seq x y z
N MET A 1 10.12 -26.89 24.10
CA MET A 1 9.05 -25.87 24.19
C MET A 1 9.27 -24.90 23.03
N SER A 2 8.50 -25.04 21.97
CA SER A 2 8.51 -24.13 20.84
C SER A 2 7.89 -22.82 21.33
N ARG A 3 8.69 -21.78 21.53
CA ARG A 3 8.17 -20.42 21.70
C ARG A 3 7.55 -20.07 20.37
N GLY A 4 6.26 -19.78 20.40
CA GLY A 4 5.50 -19.45 19.22
C GLY A 4 6.17 -18.34 18.42
N LEU A 5 6.45 -18.65 17.17
CA LEU A 5 6.78 -17.69 16.13
C LEU A 5 5.49 -16.96 15.67
N GLY A 6 4.68 -16.50 16.66
CA GLY A 6 3.58 -15.60 16.39
C GLY A 6 4.17 -14.32 15.79
N ASP A 7 3.64 -13.90 14.67
CA ASP A 7 3.90 -12.60 14.01
C ASP A 7 5.27 -12.38 13.36
N VAL A 8 5.89 -13.38 12.79
CA VAL A 8 6.98 -13.17 11.83
C VAL A 8 6.43 -12.75 10.45
N TYR A 9 5.15 -12.42 10.40
CA TYR A 9 4.43 -11.95 9.22
C TYR A 9 4.95 -10.59 8.78
N LYS A 10 5.42 -10.47 7.58
CA LYS A 10 5.72 -9.18 6.93
C LYS A 10 7.01 -8.52 7.42
N ARG A 11 8.12 -9.22 7.34
CA ARG A 11 9.41 -8.53 7.37
C ARG A 11 9.59 -7.81 6.05
N GLN A 12 9.55 -6.49 6.09
CA GLN A 12 9.75 -5.63 4.92
C GLN A 12 11.12 -4.99 5.00
N LYS A 13 11.83 -4.97 3.89
CA LYS A 13 13.12 -4.29 3.78
C LYS A 13 12.88 -2.85 3.33
N HIS A 14 13.39 -1.88 4.11
CA HIS A 14 13.40 -0.47 3.77
C HIS A 14 14.80 0.08 4.01
N GLY A 15 15.45 0.56 2.95
CA GLY A 15 16.87 0.89 3.00
C GLY A 15 17.70 -0.34 3.36
N ASP A 16 18.59 -0.19 4.34
CA ASP A 16 19.48 -1.28 4.81
C ASP A 16 18.92 -2.09 5.98
N ALA A 17 17.68 -1.82 6.38
CA ALA A 17 17.07 -2.46 7.54
C ALA A 17 15.80 -3.22 7.18
N TRP A 18 15.49 -4.21 8.02
CA TRP A 18 14.26 -4.97 7.98
C TRP A 18 13.34 -4.55 9.13
N TYR A 19 12.05 -4.45 8.87
CA TYR A 19 11.03 -4.07 9.84
C TYR A 19 9.96 -5.14 9.95
N TYR A 20 9.45 -5.38 11.15
CA TYR A 20 8.37 -6.33 11.39
C TYR A 20 7.58 -5.96 12.64
N PHE A 21 6.31 -6.27 12.62
CA PHE A 21 5.47 -6.17 13.82
C PHE A 21 5.55 -7.47 14.63
N TYR A 22 5.58 -7.31 15.94
CA TYR A 22 5.54 -8.42 16.88
C TYR A 22 4.72 -8.06 18.12
N ASN A 23 3.92 -9.03 18.61
CA ASN A 23 3.19 -8.95 19.86
C ASN A 23 3.45 -10.22 20.65
N ASP A 24 3.85 -10.09 21.92
CA ASP A 24 4.11 -11.23 22.82
C ASP A 24 2.82 -11.80 23.46
N GLY A 25 1.66 -11.20 23.11
CA GLY A 25 0.36 -11.55 23.67
C GLY A 25 -0.01 -10.81 24.96
N LEU A 26 0.86 -9.95 25.46
CA LEU A 26 0.65 -9.14 26.66
C LEU A 26 0.46 -7.65 26.37
N GLN A 27 0.70 -7.24 25.13
CA GLN A 27 0.60 -5.85 24.70
C GLN A 27 -0.75 -5.60 23.98
N ASN A 28 -1.33 -4.41 24.16
CA ASN A 28 -2.55 -4.01 23.48
C ASN A 28 -2.36 -3.91 21.96
N GLN A 29 -1.15 -3.50 21.53
CA GLN A 29 -0.81 -3.33 20.12
C GLN A 29 0.53 -3.98 19.82
N SER A 30 0.68 -4.49 18.60
CA SER A 30 1.96 -5.00 18.11
C SER A 30 3.01 -3.90 18.04
N VAL A 31 4.22 -4.21 18.48
CA VAL A 31 5.36 -3.31 18.44
C VAL A 31 6.10 -3.47 17.12
N LEU A 32 6.51 -2.37 16.50
CA LEU A 32 7.33 -2.37 15.30
C LEU A 32 8.80 -2.51 15.68
N TYR A 33 9.44 -3.55 15.19
CA TYR A 33 10.86 -3.86 15.40
C TYR A 33 11.66 -3.58 14.14
N ARG A 34 12.94 -3.28 14.33
CA ARG A 34 13.95 -3.11 13.28
C ARG A 34 15.07 -4.13 13.48
N THR A 35 15.59 -4.70 12.40
CA THR A 35 16.72 -5.63 12.41
C THR A 35 17.59 -5.44 11.16
N THR A 36 18.85 -5.83 11.24
CA THR A 36 19.81 -5.74 10.12
C THR A 36 19.77 -6.98 9.21
N ALA A 37 19.14 -8.07 9.64
CA ALA A 37 19.05 -9.29 8.84
C ALA A 37 17.70 -9.98 9.03
N PRO A 38 17.12 -10.62 7.98
CA PRO A 38 15.95 -11.44 8.10
C PRO A 38 16.27 -12.63 9.02
N GLY A 39 15.44 -12.85 10.05
CA GLY A 39 15.66 -13.92 11.05
C GLY A 39 16.45 -13.51 12.29
N ALA A 40 17.15 -12.38 12.30
CA ALA A 40 17.77 -11.87 13.52
C ALA A 40 16.75 -11.24 14.47
N GLN A 41 17.05 -11.25 15.76
CA GLN A 41 16.28 -10.53 16.77
C GLN A 41 16.40 -9.03 16.50
N GLY A 42 15.26 -8.33 16.45
CA GLY A 42 15.22 -6.90 16.25
C GLY A 42 15.27 -6.11 17.55
N GLU A 43 15.59 -4.84 17.43
CA GLU A 43 15.36 -3.83 18.45
C GLU A 43 14.02 -3.13 18.24
N VAL A 44 13.43 -2.60 19.30
CA VAL A 44 12.19 -1.79 19.19
C VAL A 44 12.47 -0.57 18.34
N PHE A 45 11.73 -0.43 17.24
CA PHE A 45 11.76 0.76 16.39
C PHE A 45 10.68 1.76 16.82
N LEU A 46 9.44 1.30 16.91
CA LEU A 46 8.31 2.08 17.40
C LEU A 46 7.40 1.21 18.27
N ASN A 47 7.14 1.66 19.49
CA ASN A 47 6.19 1.01 20.38
C ASN A 47 4.89 1.84 20.46
N PRO A 48 3.80 1.45 19.77
CA PRO A 48 2.55 2.18 19.81
C PRO A 48 1.95 2.26 21.21
N ASN A 49 2.24 1.29 22.09
CA ASN A 49 1.72 1.27 23.46
C ASN A 49 2.31 2.40 24.36
N THR A 50 3.30 3.13 23.86
CA THR A 50 3.90 4.28 24.57
C THR A 50 3.57 5.63 23.95
N LEU A 51 2.68 5.67 22.93
CA LEU A 51 2.29 6.91 22.25
C LEU A 51 1.32 7.77 23.06
N SER A 52 0.63 7.15 24.04
CA SER A 52 -0.21 7.85 25.02
C SER A 52 -0.16 7.13 26.37
N ASP A 53 -0.34 7.90 27.45
CA ASP A 53 -0.29 7.35 28.81
C ASP A 53 -1.47 6.42 29.13
N ASP A 54 -2.60 6.63 28.47
CA ASP A 54 -3.85 5.86 28.65
C ASP A 54 -4.02 4.71 27.64
N GLY A 55 -3.06 4.54 26.70
CA GLY A 55 -3.11 3.49 25.68
C GLY A 55 -4.20 3.68 24.60
N THR A 56 -4.82 4.86 24.50
CA THR A 56 -5.90 5.13 23.54
C THR A 56 -5.41 5.44 22.15
N VAL A 57 -4.12 5.76 21.97
CA VAL A 57 -3.52 6.01 20.66
C VAL A 57 -3.09 4.72 19.99
N ALA A 58 -3.62 4.46 18.81
CA ALA A 58 -3.32 3.29 18.00
C ALA A 58 -2.52 3.65 16.74
N LEU A 59 -1.55 2.80 16.38
CA LEU A 59 -0.86 2.90 15.11
C LEU A 59 -1.73 2.26 14.01
N SER A 60 -2.22 3.08 13.09
CA SER A 60 -3.07 2.64 11.98
C SER A 60 -2.24 2.09 10.81
N SER A 61 -1.19 2.80 10.42
CA SER A 61 -0.29 2.37 9.35
C SER A 61 1.09 3.00 9.47
N VAL A 62 2.04 2.40 8.75
CA VAL A 62 3.39 2.95 8.55
C VAL A 62 3.74 2.92 7.07
N ALA A 63 4.43 3.95 6.61
CA ALA A 63 4.95 4.02 5.25
C ALA A 63 6.39 4.56 5.29
N PHE A 64 7.31 3.83 4.70
CA PHE A 64 8.72 4.23 4.65
C PHE A 64 9.02 5.00 3.37
N SER A 65 9.86 6.03 3.47
CA SER A 65 10.39 6.73 2.30
C SER A 65 11.24 5.79 1.44
N LYS A 66 11.33 6.06 0.15
CA LYS A 66 12.07 5.20 -0.80
C LYS A 66 13.54 5.03 -0.43
N ASP A 67 14.16 6.07 0.13
CA ASP A 67 15.55 6.03 0.61
C ASP A 67 15.70 5.44 2.03
N GLY A 68 14.59 5.01 2.64
CA GLY A 68 14.57 4.41 3.97
C GLY A 68 14.89 5.35 5.14
N LYS A 69 15.01 6.66 4.91
CA LYS A 69 15.42 7.62 5.96
C LYS A 69 14.28 8.09 6.84
N TYR A 70 13.04 7.99 6.34
CA TYR A 70 11.85 8.45 7.05
C TYR A 70 10.78 7.38 7.11
N CYS A 71 10.00 7.39 8.17
CA CYS A 71 8.82 6.59 8.36
C CYS A 71 7.63 7.49 8.70
N ALA A 72 6.63 7.55 7.84
CA ALA A 72 5.37 8.20 8.13
C ALA A 72 4.49 7.24 8.92
N CYS A 73 4.08 7.64 10.12
CA CYS A 73 3.27 6.88 11.06
C CYS A 73 1.89 7.51 11.14
N ALA A 74 0.86 6.82 10.69
CA ALA A 74 -0.53 7.24 10.86
C ALA A 74 -1.04 6.73 12.21
N VAL A 75 -1.42 7.63 13.11
CA VAL A 75 -1.92 7.31 14.43
C VAL A 75 -3.37 7.77 14.59
N ALA A 76 -4.19 6.92 15.22
CA ALA A 76 -5.59 7.18 15.52
C ALA A 76 -5.78 7.28 17.02
N GLU A 77 -6.64 8.19 17.49
CA GLU A 77 -6.98 8.33 18.90
C GLU A 77 -8.35 7.71 19.20
N SER A 78 -8.43 6.97 20.29
CA SER A 78 -9.69 6.46 20.87
C SER A 78 -10.59 5.69 19.89
N GLY A 79 -10.00 4.91 18.98
CA GLY A 79 -10.75 4.14 17.98
C GLY A 79 -11.40 4.98 16.88
N SER A 80 -10.98 6.23 16.74
CA SER A 80 -11.45 7.12 15.67
C SER A 80 -10.93 6.65 14.30
N ASP A 81 -11.74 6.85 13.25
CA ASP A 81 -11.29 6.72 11.86
C ASP A 81 -10.39 7.90 11.41
N TRP A 82 -10.37 8.98 12.18
CA TRP A 82 -9.45 10.09 11.92
C TRP A 82 -8.05 9.73 12.37
N VAL A 83 -7.10 9.97 11.50
CA VAL A 83 -5.68 9.74 11.78
C VAL A 83 -4.88 11.02 11.65
N GLU A 84 -3.82 11.07 12.43
CA GLU A 84 -2.76 12.07 12.34
C GLU A 84 -1.52 11.39 11.77
N ILE A 85 -0.93 11.92 10.71
CA ILE A 85 0.34 11.42 10.20
C ILE A 85 1.48 12.19 10.87
N ARG A 86 2.40 11.46 11.50
CA ARG A 86 3.66 11.96 12.06
C ARG A 86 4.82 11.33 11.31
N VAL A 87 5.87 12.09 11.07
CA VAL A 87 7.06 11.58 10.39
C VAL A 87 8.18 11.34 11.39
N MET A 88 8.79 10.18 11.33
CA MET A 88 9.92 9.77 12.17
C MET A 88 11.18 9.61 11.31
N ASN A 89 12.31 10.07 11.80
CA ASN A 89 13.62 9.76 11.25
C ASN A 89 14.01 8.33 11.64
N THR A 90 14.36 7.50 10.66
CA THR A 90 14.64 6.08 10.91
C THR A 90 15.98 5.84 11.59
N ALA A 91 16.93 6.77 11.50
CA ALA A 91 18.27 6.61 12.06
C ALA A 91 18.27 6.75 13.59
N ASP A 92 17.65 7.80 14.12
CA ASP A 92 17.63 8.12 15.54
C ASP A 92 16.26 7.88 16.21
N ARG A 93 15.24 7.52 15.42
CA ARG A 93 13.87 7.25 15.89
C ARG A 93 13.18 8.46 16.52
N THR A 94 13.57 9.66 16.15
CA THR A 94 12.94 10.90 16.59
C THR A 94 11.86 11.36 15.62
N PHE A 95 10.74 11.86 16.13
CA PHE A 95 9.74 12.50 15.30
C PHE A 95 10.25 13.85 14.82
N THR A 96 10.01 14.13 13.55
CA THR A 96 10.23 15.46 12.97
C THR A 96 9.13 16.43 13.39
N THR A 97 9.15 17.63 12.87
CA THR A 97 8.06 18.61 13.07
C THR A 97 6.86 18.38 12.13
N ASP A 98 6.99 17.45 11.18
CA ASP A 98 5.94 17.15 10.20
C ASP A 98 4.77 16.44 10.88
N LYS A 99 3.61 17.09 10.83
CA LYS A 99 2.37 16.64 11.45
C LYS A 99 1.20 17.00 10.58
N ILE A 100 0.44 15.98 10.15
CA ILE A 100 -0.70 16.11 9.24
C ILE A 100 -1.96 15.66 9.93
N ASN A 101 -2.93 16.55 10.02
CA ASN A 101 -4.22 16.31 10.64
C ASN A 101 -5.33 16.09 9.60
N TRP A 102 -6.50 15.68 10.08
CA TRP A 102 -7.74 15.53 9.30
C TRP A 102 -7.64 14.52 8.16
N VAL A 103 -6.76 13.54 8.33
CA VAL A 103 -6.61 12.41 7.42
C VAL A 103 -7.66 11.35 7.77
N LYS A 104 -8.33 10.80 6.75
CA LYS A 104 -9.27 9.70 6.90
C LYS A 104 -9.31 8.88 5.62
N PHE A 105 -9.35 7.55 5.76
CA PHE A 105 -9.29 6.60 4.64
C PHE A 105 -8.05 6.78 3.75
N SER A 106 -6.94 7.20 4.33
CA SER A 106 -5.69 7.46 3.63
C SER A 106 -4.50 7.24 4.56
N GLY A 107 -3.35 7.00 3.97
CA GLY A 107 -2.03 7.01 4.60
C GLY A 107 -1.10 7.96 3.86
N ALA A 108 0.20 7.83 4.12
CA ALA A 108 1.23 8.56 3.40
C ALA A 108 1.73 7.73 2.20
N GLU A 109 1.60 8.29 1.00
CA GLU A 109 2.12 7.69 -0.23
C GLU A 109 3.35 8.47 -0.67
N TRP A 110 4.53 7.92 -0.40
CA TRP A 110 5.79 8.61 -0.62
C TRP A 110 6.07 8.90 -2.09
N ALA A 111 6.51 10.13 -2.36
CA ALA A 111 7.10 10.45 -3.66
C ALA A 111 8.44 9.70 -3.82
N PRO A 112 8.79 9.24 -5.04
CA PRO A 112 10.00 8.46 -5.27
C PRO A 112 11.31 9.17 -4.89
N ASP A 113 11.31 10.50 -4.85
CA ASP A 113 12.46 11.32 -4.45
C ASP A 113 12.60 11.45 -2.93
N SER A 114 11.72 10.84 -2.15
CA SER A 114 11.68 10.87 -0.67
C SER A 114 11.60 12.27 -0.03
N LYS A 115 11.24 13.32 -0.81
CA LYS A 115 11.16 14.69 -0.29
C LYS A 115 9.80 15.05 0.30
N GLY A 116 8.84 14.16 0.16
CA GLY A 116 7.48 14.34 0.63
C GLY A 116 6.59 13.17 0.25
N PHE A 117 5.32 13.30 0.55
CA PHE A 117 4.33 12.26 0.30
C PHE A 117 2.97 12.85 -0.08
N TYR A 118 2.18 12.07 -0.76
CA TYR A 118 0.77 12.34 -1.03
C TYR A 118 -0.08 11.76 0.10
N TYR A 119 -1.19 12.43 0.38
CA TYR A 119 -2.19 11.97 1.35
C TYR A 119 -3.55 12.56 1.01
N SER A 120 -4.61 11.94 1.52
CA SER A 120 -5.97 12.44 1.36
C SER A 120 -6.54 12.88 2.70
N ALA A 121 -7.15 14.05 2.71
CA ALA A 121 -7.70 14.65 3.91
C ALA A 121 -9.00 15.40 3.62
N TYR A 122 -9.73 15.67 4.69
CA TYR A 122 -10.90 16.56 4.68
C TYR A 122 -10.54 17.89 5.31
N ASP A 123 -11.40 18.87 5.13
CA ASP A 123 -11.29 20.13 5.87
C ASP A 123 -11.54 19.87 7.38
N ALA A 124 -10.95 20.71 8.23
CA ALA A 124 -11.19 20.62 9.67
C ALA A 124 -12.71 20.71 9.97
N PRO A 125 -13.27 19.80 10.76
CA PRO A 125 -14.71 19.78 11.02
C PRO A 125 -15.14 21.01 11.82
N GLU A 126 -16.16 21.72 11.30
CA GLU A 126 -16.70 22.93 11.95
C GLU A 126 -17.50 22.63 13.23
N LYS A 127 -18.10 21.43 13.32
CA LYS A 127 -19.01 21.01 14.42
C LYS A 127 -18.60 19.66 14.97
N GLY A 128 -17.57 19.62 15.80
CA GLY A 128 -17.17 18.40 16.48
C GLY A 128 -16.87 17.20 15.55
N VAL A 129 -15.87 16.44 15.85
CA VAL A 129 -15.31 15.36 15.00
C VAL A 129 -16.33 14.26 14.66
N PHE A 130 -17.30 14.01 15.53
CA PHE A 130 -18.27 12.90 15.37
C PHE A 130 -19.58 13.28 14.64
N SER A 131 -19.84 14.55 14.41
CA SER A 131 -21.10 15.04 13.83
C SER A 131 -20.96 15.60 12.41
N SER A 132 -19.76 15.67 11.88
CA SER A 132 -19.48 16.21 10.55
C SER A 132 -19.61 15.11 9.49
N GLN A 133 -20.29 15.39 8.39
CA GLN A 133 -20.28 14.52 7.23
C GLN A 133 -18.90 14.60 6.57
N ASN A 134 -18.36 13.45 6.20
CA ASN A 134 -17.12 13.38 5.41
C ASN A 134 -17.44 13.67 3.95
N GLN A 135 -17.24 14.90 3.52
CA GLN A 135 -17.52 15.36 2.16
C GLN A 135 -16.32 16.13 1.61
N PHE A 136 -16.16 16.07 0.29
CA PHE A 136 -15.11 16.79 -0.43
C PHE A 136 -13.70 16.43 0.02
N GLN A 137 -13.41 15.12 0.07
CA GLN A 137 -12.02 14.67 0.30
C GLN A 137 -11.10 15.27 -0.77
N LYS A 138 -9.91 15.65 -0.36
CA LYS A 138 -8.90 16.30 -1.21
C LYS A 138 -7.60 15.54 -1.11
N VAL A 139 -6.87 15.46 -2.22
CA VAL A 139 -5.50 14.92 -2.25
C VAL A 139 -4.52 16.07 -2.16
N TYR A 140 -3.57 15.95 -1.23
CA TYR A 140 -2.50 16.92 -1.02
C TYR A 140 -1.13 16.28 -1.22
N TYR A 141 -0.14 17.12 -1.45
CA TYR A 141 1.27 16.76 -1.36
C TYR A 141 1.93 17.55 -0.23
N HIS A 142 2.44 16.83 0.76
CA HIS A 142 3.23 17.38 1.85
C HIS A 142 4.71 17.30 1.52
N ARG A 143 5.41 18.42 1.66
CA ARG A 143 6.86 18.48 1.57
C ARG A 143 7.45 18.42 2.97
N LEU A 144 8.39 17.51 3.21
CA LEU A 144 9.06 17.40 4.50
C LEU A 144 9.65 18.72 4.98
N GLY A 145 9.50 18.98 6.28
CA GLY A 145 10.00 20.19 6.95
C GLY A 145 9.15 21.44 6.69
N THR A 146 7.94 21.31 6.13
CA THR A 146 7.03 22.44 5.95
C THR A 146 5.76 22.24 6.80
N PRO A 147 5.07 23.32 7.22
CA PRO A 147 3.79 23.17 7.91
C PRO A 147 2.70 22.67 6.95
N GLN A 148 1.72 21.90 7.44
CA GLN A 148 0.59 21.40 6.65
C GLN A 148 -0.16 22.50 5.89
N SER A 149 -0.22 23.72 6.42
CA SER A 149 -0.85 24.86 5.76
C SER A 149 -0.17 25.29 4.44
N ALA A 150 1.06 24.81 4.21
CA ALA A 150 1.79 25.04 2.97
C ALA A 150 1.65 23.91 1.96
N ASP A 151 0.86 22.87 2.29
CA ASP A 151 0.70 21.71 1.43
C ASP A 151 -0.02 22.04 0.13
N LYS A 152 0.47 21.42 -0.93
CA LYS A 152 -0.06 21.66 -2.26
C LYS A 152 -1.30 20.82 -2.51
N LEU A 153 -2.44 21.45 -2.82
CA LEU A 153 -3.61 20.75 -3.34
C LEU A 153 -3.27 20.12 -4.70
N ILE A 154 -3.45 18.81 -4.81
CA ILE A 154 -3.16 18.00 -6.01
C ILE A 154 -4.43 17.70 -6.78
N TYR A 155 -5.49 17.27 -6.07
CA TYR A 155 -6.75 16.90 -6.67
C TYR A 155 -7.93 17.12 -5.73
N MET A 156 -9.06 17.53 -6.28
CA MET A 156 -10.37 17.54 -5.63
C MET A 156 -11.47 17.42 -6.69
N ASP A 157 -12.62 16.88 -6.29
CA ASP A 157 -13.83 16.85 -7.10
C ASP A 157 -14.92 17.64 -6.36
N ALA A 158 -15.31 18.77 -6.92
CA ALA A 158 -16.34 19.63 -6.32
C ALA A 158 -17.77 19.21 -6.68
N GLU A 159 -17.94 18.32 -7.66
CA GLU A 159 -19.26 17.88 -8.15
C GLU A 159 -19.75 16.64 -7.40
N HIS A 160 -18.82 15.81 -6.86
CA HIS A 160 -19.12 14.55 -6.22
C HIS A 160 -18.58 14.52 -4.78
N PRO A 161 -19.32 15.07 -3.81
CA PRO A 161 -18.84 15.30 -2.45
C PRO A 161 -18.52 14.01 -1.67
N LEU A 162 -19.08 12.86 -2.07
CA LEU A 162 -18.92 11.59 -1.36
C LEU A 162 -17.78 10.73 -1.90
N ARG A 163 -17.14 11.13 -2.98
CA ARG A 163 -15.96 10.44 -3.51
C ARG A 163 -14.78 10.54 -2.56
N TYR A 164 -14.04 9.47 -2.45
CA TYR A 164 -12.75 9.44 -1.76
C TYR A 164 -11.67 9.01 -2.73
N PHE A 165 -10.46 9.48 -2.46
CA PHE A 165 -9.35 9.44 -3.40
C PHE A 165 -8.11 8.87 -2.74
N SER A 166 -7.31 8.12 -3.49
CA SER A 166 -5.94 7.80 -3.14
C SER A 166 -5.00 8.15 -4.27
N ALA A 167 -3.84 8.69 -3.93
CA ALA A 167 -2.80 8.99 -4.90
C ALA A 167 -1.82 7.82 -5.00
N TRP A 168 -1.28 7.59 -6.19
CA TRP A 168 -0.27 6.59 -6.45
C TRP A 168 0.77 7.13 -7.45
N PRO A 169 1.97 7.53 -7.00
CA PRO A 169 3.05 7.96 -7.89
C PRO A 169 3.74 6.75 -8.53
N SER A 170 4.12 6.84 -9.81
CA SER A 170 4.98 5.83 -10.41
C SER A 170 6.37 5.81 -9.77
N LYS A 171 7.02 4.65 -9.74
CA LYS A 171 8.34 4.47 -9.13
C LYS A 171 9.43 5.37 -9.73
N ASP A 172 9.32 5.71 -11.01
CA ASP A 172 10.21 6.64 -11.71
C ASP A 172 9.87 8.13 -11.49
N GLY A 173 8.76 8.41 -10.78
CA GLY A 173 8.30 9.78 -10.50
C GLY A 173 7.73 10.53 -11.70
N LYS A 174 7.51 9.87 -12.83
CA LYS A 174 7.04 10.51 -14.07
C LYS A 174 5.54 10.69 -14.09
N TRP A 175 4.80 9.72 -13.55
CA TRP A 175 3.35 9.66 -13.56
C TRP A 175 2.76 9.74 -12.15
N LEU A 176 1.60 10.33 -12.06
CA LEU A 176 0.78 10.36 -10.86
C LEU A 176 -0.63 9.92 -11.21
N PHE A 177 -1.12 8.94 -10.46
CA PHE A 177 -2.47 8.39 -10.59
C PHE A 177 -3.32 8.80 -9.39
N ILE A 178 -4.61 8.93 -9.62
CA ILE A 178 -5.64 9.04 -8.59
C ILE A 178 -6.62 7.90 -8.80
N SER A 179 -6.83 7.10 -7.77
CA SER A 179 -7.92 6.15 -7.70
C SER A 179 -9.09 6.83 -6.98
N ALA A 180 -10.23 6.93 -7.64
CA ALA A 180 -11.47 7.48 -7.09
C ALA A 180 -12.47 6.35 -6.81
N SER A 181 -13.18 6.43 -5.69
CA SER A 181 -14.21 5.46 -5.28
C SER A 181 -15.41 6.19 -4.70
N GLU A 182 -16.61 5.62 -4.89
CA GLU A 182 -17.87 6.17 -4.33
C GLU A 182 -18.53 5.23 -3.30
N GLY A 183 -18.08 4.00 -3.22
CA GLY A 183 -18.66 2.96 -2.38
C GLY A 183 -17.66 1.87 -2.04
N THR A 184 -18.17 0.67 -1.80
CA THR A 184 -17.36 -0.51 -1.46
C THR A 184 -16.80 -1.24 -2.68
N SER A 185 -17.27 -0.93 -3.88
CA SER A 185 -16.84 -1.49 -5.15
C SER A 185 -16.91 -0.42 -6.24
N GLY A 186 -16.17 -0.66 -7.30
CA GLY A 186 -16.04 0.26 -8.42
C GLY A 186 -15.03 1.37 -8.16
N THR A 187 -14.09 1.52 -9.11
CA THR A 187 -13.06 2.55 -9.05
C THR A 187 -12.91 3.22 -10.42
N GLU A 188 -12.60 4.50 -10.41
CA GLU A 188 -12.17 5.25 -11.59
C GLU A 188 -10.69 5.61 -11.44
N ILE A 189 -9.91 5.51 -12.51
CA ILE A 189 -8.49 5.87 -12.49
C ILE A 189 -8.26 7.12 -13.34
N LEU A 190 -7.73 8.14 -12.67
CA LEU A 190 -7.25 9.37 -13.28
C LEU A 190 -5.72 9.35 -13.33
N TYR A 191 -5.13 10.01 -14.30
CA TYR A 191 -3.67 10.05 -14.45
C TYR A 191 -3.18 11.37 -15.04
N LYS A 192 -1.94 11.70 -14.77
CA LYS A 192 -1.19 12.77 -15.45
C LYS A 192 0.31 12.53 -15.35
N LYS A 193 1.11 13.19 -16.20
CA LYS A 193 2.52 13.39 -15.87
C LYS A 193 2.64 14.35 -14.70
N VAL A 194 3.61 14.10 -13.82
CA VAL A 194 3.83 14.97 -12.64
C VAL A 194 4.09 16.42 -13.08
N SER A 195 4.69 16.62 -14.26
CA SER A 195 4.93 17.94 -14.86
C SER A 195 3.68 18.61 -15.44
N GLU A 196 2.59 17.88 -15.65
CA GLU A 196 1.35 18.42 -16.23
C GLU A 196 0.43 18.97 -15.12
N PRO A 197 -0.35 20.03 -15.41
CA PRO A 197 -1.23 20.64 -14.39
C PRO A 197 -2.52 19.86 -14.16
N LYS A 198 -3.04 19.12 -15.16
CA LYS A 198 -4.38 18.54 -15.14
C LYS A 198 -4.36 17.03 -15.26
N PHE A 199 -5.24 16.38 -14.47
CA PHE A 199 -5.56 14.98 -14.64
C PHE A 199 -6.46 14.73 -15.85
N ARG A 200 -6.34 13.55 -16.42
CA ARG A 200 -7.20 12.95 -17.44
C ARG A 200 -7.75 11.64 -16.91
N THR A 201 -8.93 11.26 -17.31
CA THR A 201 -9.47 9.93 -16.99
C THR A 201 -8.78 8.89 -17.85
N LEU A 202 -8.28 7.83 -17.21
CA LEU A 202 -7.64 6.69 -17.86
C LEU A 202 -8.61 5.51 -17.97
N LEU A 203 -9.18 5.10 -16.83
CA LEU A 203 -10.14 4.01 -16.74
C LEU A 203 -11.42 4.58 -16.11
N PRO A 204 -12.46 4.84 -16.92
CA PRO A 204 -13.65 5.55 -16.48
C PRO A 204 -14.68 4.63 -15.81
N GLY A 205 -15.51 5.23 -14.97
CA GLY A 205 -16.70 4.60 -14.40
C GLY A 205 -16.44 3.87 -13.09
N PHE A 206 -17.53 3.39 -12.48
CA PHE A 206 -17.53 2.69 -11.18
C PHE A 206 -18.20 1.32 -11.27
N ASP A 207 -18.32 0.77 -12.46
CA ASP A 207 -18.94 -0.52 -12.77
C ASP A 207 -17.94 -1.68 -12.71
N ALA A 208 -16.66 -1.39 -12.49
CA ALA A 208 -15.59 -2.36 -12.29
C ALA A 208 -14.57 -1.85 -11.28
N ASP A 209 -13.79 -2.78 -10.73
CA ASP A 209 -12.66 -2.48 -9.86
C ASP A 209 -11.36 -2.42 -10.68
N TYR A 210 -10.50 -1.48 -10.33
CA TYR A 210 -9.16 -1.35 -10.91
C TYR A 210 -8.13 -1.22 -9.79
N ALA A 211 -7.31 -2.25 -9.58
CA ALA A 211 -6.21 -2.24 -8.63
C ALA A 211 -4.88 -2.04 -9.35
N LEU A 212 -4.21 -0.93 -9.07
CA LEU A 212 -2.93 -0.60 -9.71
C LEU A 212 -1.83 -1.53 -9.18
N VAL A 213 -1.00 -2.07 -10.07
CA VAL A 213 0.05 -3.05 -9.76
C VAL A 213 1.44 -2.46 -9.99
N GLU A 214 1.70 -1.96 -11.20
CA GLU A 214 3.01 -1.47 -11.60
C GLU A 214 2.88 -0.42 -12.70
N CYS A 215 3.75 0.58 -12.69
CA CYS A 215 3.92 1.50 -13.80
C CYS A 215 5.37 1.46 -14.28
N ARG A 216 5.59 0.94 -15.47
CA ARG A 216 6.91 0.70 -16.05
C ARG A 216 6.93 1.04 -17.53
N ASP A 217 7.97 1.73 -18.00
CA ASP A 217 8.15 2.09 -19.42
C ASP A 217 6.90 2.76 -20.03
N ASP A 218 6.32 3.72 -19.30
CA ASP A 218 5.07 4.40 -19.64
C ASP A 218 3.85 3.46 -19.81
N ARG A 219 3.88 2.27 -19.20
CA ARG A 219 2.77 1.32 -19.18
C ARG A 219 2.29 1.11 -17.76
N LEU A 220 0.99 1.25 -17.57
CA LEU A 220 0.32 0.91 -16.32
C LEU A 220 -0.20 -0.52 -16.40
N TYR A 221 0.14 -1.33 -15.40
CA TYR A 221 -0.40 -2.68 -15.19
C TYR A 221 -1.39 -2.61 -14.02
N TYR A 222 -2.55 -3.22 -14.20
CA TYR A 222 -3.62 -3.20 -13.20
C TYR A 222 -4.47 -4.48 -13.26
N ILE A 223 -4.99 -4.88 -12.11
CA ILE A 223 -5.97 -5.97 -12.00
C ILE A 223 -7.36 -5.36 -12.17
N THR A 224 -8.25 -6.08 -12.85
CA THR A 224 -9.64 -5.68 -12.99
C THR A 224 -10.57 -6.88 -13.11
N ASN A 225 -11.80 -6.70 -12.64
CA ASN A 225 -12.93 -7.59 -12.85
C ASN A 225 -13.79 -7.18 -14.06
N LYS A 226 -13.39 -6.16 -14.81
CA LYS A 226 -14.09 -5.74 -16.02
C LYS A 226 -14.00 -6.81 -17.09
N ASP A 227 -15.15 -7.35 -17.50
CA ASP A 227 -15.25 -8.45 -18.45
C ASP A 227 -14.43 -9.70 -18.07
N ALA A 228 -14.12 -9.86 -16.76
CA ALA A 228 -13.29 -10.92 -16.20
C ALA A 228 -13.72 -11.21 -14.74
N ALA A 229 -14.73 -12.05 -14.55
CA ALA A 229 -15.34 -12.31 -13.23
C ALA A 229 -14.34 -12.80 -12.18
N ASN A 230 -13.29 -13.52 -12.60
CA ASN A 230 -12.18 -13.98 -11.74
C ASN A 230 -10.93 -13.10 -11.84
N ASN A 231 -11.09 -11.86 -12.30
CA ASN A 231 -10.05 -10.88 -12.54
C ASN A 231 -9.04 -11.26 -13.65
N ALA A 232 -8.47 -10.25 -14.24
CA ALA A 232 -7.36 -10.32 -15.18
C ALA A 232 -6.31 -9.26 -14.87
N LEU A 233 -5.06 -9.49 -15.23
CA LEU A 233 -4.04 -8.46 -15.26
C LEU A 233 -4.02 -7.83 -16.65
N MET A 234 -4.29 -6.55 -16.70
CA MET A 234 -4.31 -5.74 -17.92
C MET A 234 -3.14 -4.79 -17.95
N LYS A 235 -2.80 -4.29 -19.12
CA LYS A 235 -1.90 -3.15 -19.28
C LYS A 235 -2.46 -2.13 -20.26
N VAL A 236 -2.07 -0.87 -20.06
CA VAL A 236 -2.36 0.25 -20.95
C VAL A 236 -1.10 1.08 -21.17
N ASP A 237 -0.84 1.51 -22.40
CA ASP A 237 0.20 2.48 -22.70
C ASP A 237 -0.32 3.89 -22.37
N LEU A 238 0.37 4.60 -21.47
CA LEU A 238 -0.04 5.92 -21.01
C LEU A 238 0.10 7.03 -22.07
N ASN A 239 0.85 6.75 -23.13
CA ASN A 239 0.94 7.63 -24.30
C ASN A 239 -0.16 7.32 -25.34
N ASP A 240 -0.76 6.10 -25.30
CA ASP A 240 -1.93 5.71 -26.09
C ASP A 240 -2.95 4.97 -25.21
N PRO A 241 -3.83 5.70 -24.49
CA PRO A 241 -4.79 5.10 -23.55
C PRO A 241 -5.83 4.16 -24.19
N SER A 242 -5.92 4.14 -25.52
CA SER A 242 -6.79 3.18 -26.24
C SER A 242 -6.19 1.78 -26.34
N SER A 243 -4.88 1.63 -26.08
CA SER A 243 -4.11 0.40 -26.24
C SER A 243 -4.20 -0.54 -25.02
N ILE A 244 -5.41 -0.84 -24.53
CA ILE A 244 -5.60 -1.76 -23.41
C ILE A 244 -5.47 -3.20 -23.90
N THR A 245 -4.60 -3.99 -23.24
CA THR A 245 -4.38 -5.41 -23.58
C THR A 245 -4.22 -6.27 -22.34
N ALA A 246 -4.67 -7.53 -22.42
CA ALA A 246 -4.46 -8.50 -21.36
C ALA A 246 -2.99 -8.93 -21.30
N VAL A 247 -2.45 -9.01 -20.10
CA VAL A 247 -1.12 -9.57 -19.78
C VAL A 247 -1.28 -10.97 -19.20
N ILE A 248 -2.13 -11.10 -18.18
CA ILE A 248 -2.54 -12.39 -17.64
C ILE A 248 -4.06 -12.43 -17.81
N PRO A 249 -4.60 -13.21 -18.76
CA PRO A 249 -6.03 -13.31 -18.97
C PRO A 249 -6.73 -13.99 -17.79
N GLU A 250 -8.03 -13.79 -17.69
CA GLU A 250 -8.87 -14.45 -16.70
C GLU A 250 -8.68 -15.98 -16.74
N ASN A 251 -8.68 -16.59 -15.56
CA ASN A 251 -8.75 -18.02 -15.38
C ASN A 251 -10.12 -18.40 -14.80
N GLU A 252 -10.96 -19.08 -15.58
CA GLU A 252 -12.31 -19.46 -15.16
C GLU A 252 -12.37 -20.36 -13.91
N LYS A 253 -11.27 -21.00 -13.54
CA LYS A 253 -11.18 -21.94 -12.41
C LYS A 253 -10.49 -21.36 -11.16
N SER A 254 -9.93 -20.17 -11.27
CA SER A 254 -9.11 -19.58 -10.19
C SER A 254 -9.29 -18.07 -10.16
N LEU A 255 -9.64 -17.54 -9.02
CA LEU A 255 -9.72 -16.11 -8.82
C LEU A 255 -8.31 -15.52 -8.69
N LEU A 256 -7.95 -14.59 -9.55
CA LEU A 256 -6.73 -13.79 -9.41
C LEU A 256 -6.95 -12.76 -8.29
N GLU A 257 -6.40 -13.04 -7.11
CA GLU A 257 -6.59 -12.19 -5.93
C GLU A 257 -5.64 -11.00 -5.91
N ASN A 258 -4.39 -11.23 -6.34
CA ASN A 258 -3.36 -10.21 -6.29
C ASN A 258 -2.24 -10.47 -7.31
N VAL A 259 -1.56 -9.40 -7.72
CA VAL A 259 -0.30 -9.45 -8.47
C VAL A 259 0.67 -8.46 -7.86
N THR A 260 1.88 -8.91 -7.58
CA THR A 260 2.99 -8.05 -7.14
C THR A 260 4.10 -8.07 -8.18
N ALA A 261 4.89 -7.00 -8.22
CA ALA A 261 6.06 -6.90 -9.10
C ALA A 261 7.33 -6.84 -8.26
N ALA A 262 8.26 -7.77 -8.48
CA ALA A 262 9.54 -7.84 -7.79
C ALA A 262 10.57 -8.62 -8.60
N GLY A 263 11.86 -8.28 -8.49
CA GLY A 263 12.95 -9.01 -9.13
C GLY A 263 12.83 -9.15 -10.65
N GLY A 264 12.15 -8.22 -11.31
CA GLY A 264 11.93 -8.27 -12.76
C GLY A 264 10.79 -9.18 -13.22
N TYR A 265 9.90 -9.62 -12.32
CA TYR A 265 8.79 -10.52 -12.59
C TYR A 265 7.50 -10.06 -11.93
N PHE A 266 6.38 -10.58 -12.42
CA PHE A 266 5.11 -10.60 -11.68
C PHE A 266 4.97 -11.89 -10.88
N PHE A 267 4.39 -11.78 -9.70
CA PHE A 267 3.92 -12.90 -8.87
C PHE A 267 2.41 -12.78 -8.76
N ALA A 268 1.71 -13.66 -9.46
CA ALA A 268 0.25 -13.70 -9.46
C ALA A 268 -0.24 -14.73 -8.43
N SER A 269 -1.00 -14.25 -7.45
CA SER A 269 -1.61 -15.06 -6.41
C SER A 269 -3.07 -15.34 -6.76
N TYR A 270 -3.41 -16.61 -6.77
CA TYR A 270 -4.74 -17.10 -7.08
C TYR A 270 -5.35 -17.82 -5.88
N LEU A 271 -6.66 -17.69 -5.74
CA LEU A 271 -7.48 -18.59 -4.92
C LEU A 271 -8.03 -19.70 -5.83
N GLN A 272 -7.64 -20.93 -5.55
CA GLN A 272 -8.11 -22.12 -6.24
C GLN A 272 -8.45 -23.21 -5.22
N ASP A 273 -9.68 -23.74 -5.23
CA ASP A 273 -10.13 -24.79 -4.31
C ASP A 273 -9.83 -24.46 -2.82
N ALA A 274 -10.12 -23.20 -2.42
CA ALA A 274 -9.88 -22.65 -1.09
C ALA A 274 -8.42 -22.66 -0.63
N GLN A 275 -7.46 -22.68 -1.52
CA GLN A 275 -6.03 -22.59 -1.23
C GLN A 275 -5.33 -21.61 -2.16
N SER A 276 -4.21 -21.06 -1.71
CA SER A 276 -3.38 -20.20 -2.54
C SER A 276 -2.61 -21.02 -3.57
N LYS A 277 -2.59 -20.49 -4.79
CA LYS A 277 -1.66 -20.87 -5.84
C LYS A 277 -0.92 -19.63 -6.30
N VAL A 278 0.40 -19.71 -6.45
CA VAL A 278 1.20 -18.55 -6.89
C VAL A 278 2.01 -18.95 -8.12
N VAL A 279 1.95 -18.07 -9.13
CA VAL A 279 2.66 -18.28 -10.39
C VAL A 279 3.54 -17.06 -10.67
N GLN A 280 4.78 -17.30 -11.01
CA GLN A 280 5.72 -16.28 -11.48
C GLN A 280 5.55 -16.09 -12.99
N TYR A 281 5.38 -14.81 -13.41
CA TYR A 281 5.25 -14.45 -14.82
C TYR A 281 6.32 -13.42 -15.21
N GLY A 282 6.73 -13.47 -16.47
CA GLY A 282 7.44 -12.34 -17.08
C GLY A 282 6.51 -11.14 -17.28
N PHE A 283 7.05 -9.93 -17.47
CA PHE A 283 6.25 -8.74 -17.80
C PHE A 283 5.54 -8.84 -19.17
N ASP A 284 5.90 -9.84 -19.99
CA ASP A 284 5.20 -10.18 -21.23
C ASP A 284 3.99 -11.11 -21.02
N GLY A 285 3.70 -11.49 -19.75
CA GLY A 285 2.59 -12.35 -19.38
C GLY A 285 2.85 -13.84 -19.57
N LYS A 286 4.08 -14.24 -19.92
CA LYS A 286 4.41 -15.66 -20.02
C LYS A 286 4.70 -16.26 -18.66
N PRO A 287 4.10 -17.40 -18.31
CA PRO A 287 4.41 -18.09 -17.06
C PRO A 287 5.86 -18.59 -17.08
N VAL A 288 6.57 -18.38 -15.99
CA VAL A 288 7.95 -18.82 -15.78
C VAL A 288 7.97 -20.11 -14.96
N ARG A 289 7.27 -20.12 -13.82
CA ARG A 289 7.13 -21.28 -12.94
C ARG A 289 5.99 -21.12 -11.96
N ASP A 290 5.46 -22.22 -11.48
CA ASP A 290 4.64 -22.26 -10.27
C ASP A 290 5.56 -22.16 -9.03
N ILE A 291 5.14 -21.44 -8.01
CA ILE A 291 5.82 -21.43 -6.71
C ILE A 291 5.28 -22.60 -5.91
N GLU A 292 6.18 -23.52 -5.53
CA GLU A 292 5.80 -24.67 -4.70
C GLU A 292 5.43 -24.20 -3.29
N LEU A 293 4.20 -24.48 -2.87
CA LEU A 293 3.68 -24.17 -1.56
C LEU A 293 3.51 -25.47 -0.73
N PRO A 294 3.72 -25.42 0.61
CA PRO A 294 3.65 -26.62 1.45
C PRO A 294 2.20 -27.07 1.73
N GLY A 295 1.50 -27.60 0.74
CA GLY A 295 0.14 -28.11 0.88
C GLY A 295 -0.94 -27.04 0.91
N ILE A 296 -2.08 -27.32 1.59
CA ILE A 296 -3.21 -26.39 1.72
C ILE A 296 -2.84 -25.25 2.64
N CYS A 297 -2.69 -24.05 2.08
CA CYS A 297 -2.22 -22.90 2.83
C CYS A 297 -2.67 -21.58 2.17
N THR A 298 -2.50 -20.50 2.91
CA THR A 298 -2.53 -19.12 2.41
C THR A 298 -1.11 -18.62 2.28
N ALA A 299 -0.75 -18.12 1.10
CA ALA A 299 0.53 -17.48 0.83
C ALA A 299 0.34 -15.99 0.57
N ALA A 300 1.23 -15.14 1.13
CA ALA A 300 1.17 -13.70 0.98
C ALA A 300 2.59 -13.09 1.01
N GLY A 301 2.73 -11.88 0.45
CA GLY A 301 3.99 -11.22 0.22
C GLY A 301 4.33 -11.27 -1.26
N PHE A 302 5.55 -11.63 -1.61
CA PHE A 302 6.10 -11.60 -2.97
C PHE A 302 6.38 -10.18 -3.48
N ASP A 303 6.39 -9.20 -2.59
CA ASP A 303 6.75 -7.83 -2.91
C ASP A 303 8.27 -7.65 -2.82
N GLY A 304 8.80 -6.69 -3.54
CA GLY A 304 10.22 -6.36 -3.48
C GLY A 304 10.59 -5.28 -4.49
N ASP A 305 11.85 -4.89 -4.43
CA ASP A 305 12.40 -4.00 -5.45
C ASP A 305 12.55 -4.71 -6.79
N ASP A 306 12.55 -3.96 -7.88
CA ASP A 306 12.70 -4.50 -9.24
C ASP A 306 14.01 -5.26 -9.45
N GLU A 307 15.06 -4.89 -8.70
CA GLU A 307 16.39 -5.51 -8.75
C GLU A 307 16.62 -6.55 -7.65
N ALA A 308 15.56 -6.89 -6.89
CA ALA A 308 15.67 -7.86 -5.80
C ALA A 308 16.09 -9.24 -6.35
N ALA A 309 17.23 -9.73 -5.90
CA ALA A 309 17.69 -11.10 -6.21
C ALA A 309 16.97 -12.16 -5.37
N GLU A 310 16.34 -11.76 -4.26
CA GLU A 310 15.68 -12.61 -3.29
C GLU A 310 14.34 -12.00 -2.89
N ILE A 311 13.31 -12.83 -2.85
CA ILE A 311 11.96 -12.45 -2.48
C ILE A 311 11.54 -13.26 -1.28
N TYR A 312 10.89 -12.61 -0.32
CA TYR A 312 10.39 -13.25 0.89
C TYR A 312 8.87 -13.25 0.88
N TYR A 313 8.29 -14.40 1.22
CA TYR A 313 6.84 -14.57 1.34
C TYR A 313 6.49 -15.38 2.58
N SER A 314 5.32 -15.19 3.09
CA SER A 314 4.80 -15.93 4.24
C SER A 314 3.80 -16.98 3.79
N VAL A 315 3.80 -18.11 4.47
CA VAL A 315 2.82 -19.16 4.31
C VAL A 315 2.21 -19.47 5.66
N SER A 316 0.89 -19.56 5.73
CA SER A 316 0.15 -19.94 6.92
C SER A 316 -0.90 -21.00 6.58
N GLY A 317 -1.20 -21.88 7.51
CA GLY A 317 -2.22 -22.91 7.37
C GLY A 317 -2.90 -23.20 8.70
N TYR A 318 -4.01 -23.90 8.65
CA TYR A 318 -4.77 -24.26 9.86
C TYR A 318 -3.98 -25.09 10.85
N THR A 319 -3.02 -25.87 10.39
CA THR A 319 -2.20 -26.79 11.19
C THR A 319 -0.76 -26.33 11.39
N ALA A 320 -0.36 -25.23 10.74
CA ALA A 320 1.00 -24.73 10.79
C ALA A 320 1.00 -23.21 11.05
N PRO A 321 1.82 -22.74 12.01
CA PRO A 321 1.99 -21.32 12.20
C PRO A 321 2.63 -20.73 10.95
N ALA A 322 2.48 -19.43 10.79
CA ALA A 322 3.08 -18.76 9.67
C ALA A 322 4.59 -18.91 9.65
N THR A 323 5.08 -19.21 8.47
CA THR A 323 6.50 -19.44 8.19
C THR A 323 6.92 -18.56 7.03
N ILE A 324 8.11 -17.97 7.12
CA ILE A 324 8.70 -17.18 6.04
C ILE A 324 9.53 -18.09 5.16
N TYR A 325 9.32 -17.96 3.87
CA TYR A 325 10.06 -18.62 2.80
C TYR A 325 10.83 -17.59 1.98
N LYS A 326 11.86 -18.06 1.34
CA LYS A 326 12.71 -17.30 0.44
C LYS A 326 12.64 -17.91 -0.96
#